data_11f979d761091a3995b0bdfa9308e43b
#
_entry.id   11f979d761091a3995b0bdfa9308e43b
#
_cell.length_a   1.000
_cell.length_b   1.000
_cell.length_c   1.000
_cell.angle_alpha   90.00
_cell.angle_beta   90.00
_cell.angle_gamma   90.00
#
_symmetry.space_group_name_H-M   'P 1'
#
loop_
_entity.id
_entity.type
_entity.pdbx_description
1 polymer ?
#
loop_
_entity_poly.entity_id
_entity_poly.type
_entity_poly.pdbx_seq_one_letter_code
_entity_poly.pdbx_strand_id
1 'polypeptide(L)'
;MRRALLSLLILLGCAPWNQPQNQPLQGENAPLTDAAPGDDLYIGLAFSGGGMRATAFAYGMLQELQAVKTGTPNGLLDNVRLVSGVSGGSVMAAQLGLRGPQGMQGFREAFLTTDGEARMTTSALNPLTIAKGIAGGINGRDTFGRTLDETLFKGATFADLRRTGIKTWINATDMANNTPFLFSPETFDALCSDLSKVKLSEAVAASAAYPLVFTPIVLQAHQGKCSYREPDWLTAARYNPEATAAMRAHARALESYTNPDEVKFVKLLDGGITDNFGTTGLAVERARAQVPYAPLTAEEAVKLKRMLFLVANAGVSRDYDWTKKVQGPGGVNLAMSIATSAMAAASRSGYDSMRGELRLWESELVDWRCSLPLSDVRQLRGTTQGWDCKDVKLFVGEVSSSALPTDLRDQLDAVPTRLKLRPEQVDMVIKAGRLATRATPEFNGFLASLKANPVDARIQSGIAAGGRRVTPLN
;
A
#
# COMPACT_ATOMS: atom_id res chain seq x y z
N MET A 1 9.48 -46.72 -30.70
CA MET A 1 8.97 -46.40 -29.36
C MET A 1 9.82 -45.36 -28.63
N ARG A 2 11.15 -45.39 -28.55
CA ARG A 2 11.99 -44.36 -27.85
C ARG A 2 11.87 -42.93 -28.41
N ARG A 3 11.70 -42.74 -29.73
CA ARG A 3 11.52 -41.40 -30.34
C ARG A 3 10.17 -40.78 -30.08
N ALA A 4 9.10 -41.58 -29.93
CA ALA A 4 7.75 -41.09 -29.57
C ALA A 4 7.67 -40.64 -28.11
N LEU A 5 8.40 -41.28 -27.18
CA LEU A 5 8.47 -40.81 -25.78
C LEU A 5 9.21 -39.49 -25.62
N LEU A 6 10.27 -39.26 -26.40
CA LEU A 6 11.01 -38.00 -26.38
C LEU A 6 10.18 -36.84 -26.94
N SER A 7 9.37 -37.08 -27.98
CA SER A 7 8.45 -36.09 -28.54
C SER A 7 7.29 -35.73 -27.58
N LEU A 8 6.82 -36.72 -26.80
CA LEU A 8 5.75 -36.49 -25.81
C LEU A 8 6.27 -35.69 -24.61
N LEU A 9 7.54 -35.86 -24.22
CA LEU A 9 8.19 -35.05 -23.16
C LEU A 9 8.42 -33.60 -23.58
N ILE A 10 8.68 -33.33 -24.87
CA ILE A 10 8.83 -31.99 -25.40
C ILE A 10 7.48 -31.26 -25.49
N LEU A 11 6.38 -31.96 -25.77
CA LEU A 11 5.03 -31.38 -25.80
C LEU A 11 4.47 -31.06 -24.41
N LEU A 12 4.89 -31.76 -23.36
CA LEU A 12 4.56 -31.45 -21.96
C LEU A 12 5.35 -30.24 -21.39
N GLY A 13 6.44 -29.81 -22.05
CA GLY A 13 7.24 -28.67 -21.66
C GLY A 13 6.79 -27.31 -22.15
N CYS A 14 5.73 -27.25 -22.97
CA CYS A 14 5.27 -26.02 -23.64
C CYS A 14 4.02 -25.38 -23.04
N ALA A 15 3.54 -25.81 -21.87
CA ALA A 15 2.53 -25.01 -21.17
C ALA A 15 3.24 -23.75 -20.63
N PRO A 16 2.92 -22.54 -21.12
CA PRO A 16 3.56 -21.33 -20.65
C PRO A 16 3.18 -21.15 -19.18
N TRP A 17 4.22 -21.14 -18.35
CA TRP A 17 4.10 -20.89 -16.92
C TRP A 17 3.75 -19.43 -16.71
N ASN A 18 2.93 -19.12 -15.70
CA ASN A 18 2.61 -17.73 -15.33
C ASN A 18 1.76 -16.97 -16.39
N GLN A 19 0.71 -17.61 -16.91
CA GLN A 19 -0.22 -16.98 -17.85
C GLN A 19 -0.91 -15.77 -17.21
N PRO A 20 -1.08 -14.65 -17.95
CA PRO A 20 -1.91 -13.54 -17.50
C PRO A 20 -3.36 -13.99 -17.29
N GLN A 21 -3.99 -13.48 -16.22
CA GLN A 21 -5.37 -13.83 -15.86
C GLN A 21 -6.32 -12.62 -15.93
N ASN A 22 -5.78 -11.40 -16.14
CA ASN A 22 -6.59 -10.21 -16.31
C ASN A 22 -7.40 -10.28 -17.61
N GLN A 23 -8.60 -9.72 -17.57
CA GLN A 23 -9.56 -9.79 -18.66
C GLN A 23 -9.63 -8.46 -19.41
N PRO A 24 -9.97 -8.48 -20.72
CA PRO A 24 -10.17 -7.25 -21.46
C PRO A 24 -11.33 -6.42 -20.90
N LEU A 25 -11.16 -5.10 -20.93
CA LEU A 25 -12.13 -4.12 -20.45
C LEU A 25 -13.32 -4.02 -21.41
N GLN A 26 -14.52 -3.95 -20.84
CA GLN A 26 -15.75 -3.59 -21.56
C GLN A 26 -16.29 -2.29 -20.95
N GLY A 27 -16.10 -1.18 -21.64
CA GLY A 27 -16.43 0.16 -21.14
C GLY A 27 -15.25 0.85 -20.44
N GLU A 28 -15.47 1.44 -19.29
CA GLU A 28 -14.47 2.12 -18.45
C GLU A 28 -14.39 1.48 -17.07
N ASN A 29 -13.22 1.52 -16.45
CA ASN A 29 -13.08 1.05 -15.07
C ASN A 29 -13.77 2.03 -14.10
N ALA A 30 -14.60 1.50 -13.23
CA ALA A 30 -15.25 2.31 -12.21
C ALA A 30 -14.25 2.79 -11.16
N PRO A 31 -14.49 3.93 -10.50
CA PRO A 31 -13.68 4.38 -9.35
C PRO A 31 -13.57 3.30 -8.28
N LEU A 32 -12.44 3.29 -7.54
CA LEU A 32 -12.18 2.29 -6.49
C LEU A 32 -13.12 2.39 -5.30
N THR A 33 -13.78 3.53 -5.12
CA THR A 33 -14.76 3.72 -4.05
C THR A 33 -15.85 4.69 -4.48
N ASP A 34 -17.05 4.44 -3.99
CA ASP A 34 -18.14 5.41 -3.97
C ASP A 34 -18.04 6.14 -2.61
N ALA A 35 -17.12 7.09 -2.51
CA ALA A 35 -16.82 7.76 -1.25
C ALA A 35 -18.09 8.37 -0.62
N ALA A 36 -18.40 7.95 0.60
CA ALA A 36 -19.37 8.67 1.41
C ALA A 36 -18.80 10.06 1.75
N PRO A 37 -19.62 11.12 1.77
CA PRO A 37 -19.15 12.45 2.17
C PRO A 37 -18.41 12.38 3.49
N GLY A 38 -17.17 12.86 3.51
CA GLY A 38 -16.34 12.87 4.71
C GLY A 38 -16.88 13.85 5.76
N ASP A 39 -16.64 13.53 7.02
CA ASP A 39 -16.82 14.43 8.15
C ASP A 39 -15.63 15.42 8.23
N ASP A 40 -15.47 16.08 9.37
CA ASP A 40 -14.36 17.00 9.64
C ASP A 40 -12.99 16.30 9.82
N LEU A 41 -12.96 14.96 9.74
CA LEU A 41 -11.79 14.11 9.98
C LEU A 41 -11.50 13.15 8.81
N TYR A 42 -10.25 13.17 8.34
CA TYR A 42 -9.76 12.26 7.29
C TYR A 42 -8.52 11.52 7.77
N ILE A 43 -8.51 10.20 7.66
CA ILE A 43 -7.34 9.38 7.97
C ILE A 43 -6.90 8.61 6.73
N GLY A 44 -5.66 8.85 6.31
CA GLY A 44 -4.95 8.10 5.30
C GLY A 44 -3.85 7.23 5.92
N LEU A 45 -3.71 6.01 5.46
CA LEU A 45 -2.72 5.06 5.96
C LEU A 45 -1.90 4.48 4.80
N ALA A 46 -0.61 4.33 5.02
CA ALA A 46 0.28 3.65 4.08
C ALA A 46 1.11 2.59 4.82
N PHE A 47 1.23 1.39 4.24
CA PHE A 47 1.92 0.25 4.85
C PHE A 47 3.08 -0.20 3.97
N SER A 48 4.30 -0.13 4.52
CA SER A 48 5.52 -0.52 3.81
C SER A 48 5.61 -2.02 3.52
N GLY A 49 6.47 -2.37 2.57
CA GLY A 49 6.91 -3.75 2.40
C GLY A 49 7.69 -4.30 3.60
N GLY A 50 7.91 -5.62 3.61
CA GLY A 50 8.68 -6.29 4.66
C GLY A 50 8.09 -7.63 5.13
N GLY A 51 7.33 -8.32 4.26
CA GLY A 51 6.76 -9.65 4.54
C GLY A 51 5.80 -9.66 5.72
N MET A 52 5.70 -10.79 6.43
CA MET A 52 4.81 -10.95 7.59
C MET A 52 5.13 -9.95 8.71
N ARG A 53 6.40 -9.52 8.84
CA ARG A 53 6.79 -8.49 9.80
C ARG A 53 6.05 -7.17 9.53
N ALA A 54 6.03 -6.72 8.27
CA ALA A 54 5.33 -5.50 7.91
C ALA A 54 3.81 -5.61 8.13
N THR A 55 3.21 -6.75 7.77
CA THR A 55 1.79 -7.01 8.02
C THR A 55 1.45 -6.95 9.51
N ALA A 56 2.27 -7.60 10.37
CA ALA A 56 2.05 -7.62 11.81
C ALA A 56 2.29 -6.24 12.46
N PHE A 57 3.28 -5.48 11.98
CA PHE A 57 3.54 -4.12 12.46
C PHE A 57 2.39 -3.17 12.11
N ALA A 58 1.91 -3.20 10.86
CA ALA A 58 0.74 -2.45 10.43
C ALA A 58 -0.52 -2.84 11.22
N TYR A 59 -0.73 -4.14 11.48
CA TYR A 59 -1.82 -4.60 12.34
C TYR A 59 -1.74 -4.01 13.75
N GLY A 60 -0.54 -3.94 14.33
CA GLY A 60 -0.31 -3.27 15.61
C GLY A 60 -0.66 -1.79 15.58
N MET A 61 -0.27 -1.06 14.53
CA MET A 61 -0.68 0.34 14.33
C MET A 61 -2.20 0.47 14.28
N LEU A 62 -2.89 -0.37 13.51
CA LEU A 62 -4.35 -0.34 13.41
C LEU A 62 -5.04 -0.64 14.75
N GLN A 63 -4.51 -1.58 15.55
CA GLN A 63 -5.02 -1.81 16.90
C GLN A 63 -4.90 -0.58 17.80
N GLU A 64 -3.84 0.21 17.64
CA GLU A 64 -3.69 1.44 18.41
C GLU A 64 -4.69 2.53 17.97
N LEU A 65 -4.93 2.69 16.67
CA LEU A 65 -5.96 3.59 16.15
C LEU A 65 -7.36 3.16 16.63
N GLN A 66 -7.65 1.86 16.64
CA GLN A 66 -8.92 1.32 17.13
C GLN A 66 -9.13 1.56 18.63
N ALA A 67 -8.07 1.58 19.41
CA ALA A 67 -8.14 1.80 20.86
C ALA A 67 -8.47 3.25 21.24
N VAL A 68 -8.34 4.22 20.33
CA VAL A 68 -8.69 5.62 20.57
C VAL A 68 -10.20 5.78 20.61
N LYS A 69 -10.74 6.24 21.76
CA LYS A 69 -12.18 6.43 21.94
C LYS A 69 -12.65 7.70 21.24
N THR A 70 -13.42 7.54 20.18
CA THR A 70 -14.02 8.63 19.38
C THR A 70 -15.55 8.70 19.51
N GLY A 71 -16.14 7.81 20.30
CA GLY A 71 -17.60 7.63 20.37
C GLY A 71 -18.14 6.67 19.32
N THR A 72 -17.30 6.16 18.43
CA THR A 72 -17.65 5.12 17.43
C THR A 72 -17.11 3.76 17.84
N PRO A 73 -17.68 2.64 17.34
CA PRO A 73 -17.32 1.29 17.76
C PRO A 73 -15.84 0.92 17.53
N ASN A 74 -15.24 1.43 16.45
CA ASN A 74 -13.89 1.06 16.05
C ASN A 74 -12.88 2.21 16.21
N GLY A 75 -13.21 3.23 17.01
CA GLY A 75 -12.33 4.36 17.27
C GLY A 75 -11.96 5.10 15.98
N LEU A 76 -10.68 5.47 15.84
CA LEU A 76 -10.20 6.20 14.66
C LEU A 76 -10.30 5.39 13.37
N LEU A 77 -10.44 4.07 13.41
CA LEU A 77 -10.57 3.27 12.18
C LEU A 77 -11.84 3.58 11.40
N ASP A 78 -12.90 4.06 12.05
CA ASP A 78 -14.13 4.47 11.36
C ASP A 78 -13.95 5.73 10.50
N ASN A 79 -12.85 6.46 10.68
CA ASN A 79 -12.48 7.65 9.91
C ASN A 79 -11.42 7.38 8.83
N VAL A 80 -11.01 6.12 8.63
CA VAL A 80 -10.07 5.76 7.55
C VAL A 80 -10.79 5.88 6.21
N ARG A 81 -10.23 6.70 5.33
CA ARG A 81 -10.76 6.95 3.98
C ARG A 81 -9.84 6.41 2.88
N LEU A 82 -8.56 6.28 3.18
CA LEU A 82 -7.54 5.82 2.26
C LEU A 82 -6.61 4.84 2.94
N VAL A 83 -6.32 3.74 2.27
CA VAL A 83 -5.27 2.82 2.65
C VAL A 83 -4.44 2.44 1.43
N SER A 84 -3.14 2.48 1.58
CA SER A 84 -2.18 2.01 0.57
C SER A 84 -1.29 0.94 1.16
N GLY A 85 -0.82 0.01 0.33
CA GLY A 85 0.08 -1.02 0.80
C GLY A 85 1.00 -1.57 -0.28
N VAL A 86 2.15 -2.06 0.19
CA VAL A 86 3.21 -2.64 -0.61
C VAL A 86 3.66 -3.95 0.02
N SER A 87 3.83 -5.01 -0.80
CA SER A 87 4.34 -6.31 -0.35
C SER A 87 3.56 -6.84 0.87
N GLY A 88 4.21 -7.13 2.00
CA GLY A 88 3.54 -7.52 3.24
C GLY A 88 2.52 -6.48 3.73
N GLY A 89 2.77 -5.19 3.52
CA GLY A 89 1.81 -4.13 3.84
C GLY A 89 0.56 -4.16 2.97
N SER A 90 0.65 -4.64 1.73
CA SER A 90 -0.50 -4.77 0.83
C SER A 90 -1.52 -5.82 1.32
N VAL A 91 -1.08 -6.82 2.08
CA VAL A 91 -1.98 -7.79 2.73
C VAL A 91 -2.90 -7.07 3.71
N MET A 92 -2.33 -6.19 4.56
CA MET A 92 -3.11 -5.45 5.55
C MET A 92 -3.98 -4.39 4.88
N ALA A 93 -3.47 -3.70 3.85
CA ALA A 93 -4.25 -2.73 3.08
C ALA A 93 -5.46 -3.38 2.40
N ALA A 94 -5.27 -4.50 1.72
CA ALA A 94 -6.35 -5.25 1.08
C ALA A 94 -7.37 -5.79 2.10
N GLN A 95 -6.91 -6.28 3.26
CA GLN A 95 -7.80 -6.78 4.33
C GLN A 95 -8.67 -5.66 4.90
N LEU A 96 -8.06 -4.50 5.22
CA LEU A 96 -8.79 -3.34 5.72
C LEU A 96 -9.74 -2.77 4.65
N GLY A 97 -9.27 -2.67 3.41
CA GLY A 97 -10.09 -2.22 2.28
C GLY A 97 -11.29 -3.12 2.00
N LEU A 98 -11.10 -4.44 2.09
CA LEU A 98 -12.16 -5.42 1.80
C LEU A 98 -13.21 -5.51 2.92
N ARG A 99 -12.79 -5.45 4.19
CA ARG A 99 -13.64 -5.77 5.34
C ARG A 99 -13.85 -4.61 6.30
N GLY A 100 -13.23 -3.45 6.03
CA GLY A 100 -13.26 -2.33 6.96
C GLY A 100 -12.63 -2.68 8.32
N PRO A 101 -12.96 -1.93 9.37
CA PRO A 101 -12.47 -2.16 10.72
C PRO A 101 -12.78 -3.57 11.28
N GLN A 102 -13.87 -4.19 10.86
CA GLN A 102 -14.23 -5.56 11.26
C GLN A 102 -13.20 -6.60 10.79
N GLY A 103 -12.49 -6.31 9.71
CA GLY A 103 -11.40 -7.15 9.19
C GLY A 103 -10.23 -7.33 10.15
N MET A 104 -10.17 -6.54 11.23
CA MET A 104 -9.16 -6.66 12.28
C MET A 104 -9.43 -7.83 13.23
N GLN A 105 -10.70 -8.22 13.39
CA GLN A 105 -11.08 -9.28 14.31
C GLN A 105 -10.59 -10.65 13.81
N GLY A 106 -9.86 -11.39 14.65
CA GLY A 106 -9.34 -12.72 14.31
C GLY A 106 -8.24 -12.75 13.24
N PHE A 107 -7.78 -11.59 12.75
CA PHE A 107 -6.78 -11.53 11.67
C PHE A 107 -5.43 -12.16 12.09
N ARG A 108 -5.05 -12.01 13.36
CA ARG A 108 -3.82 -12.62 13.89
C ARG A 108 -3.82 -14.14 13.70
N GLU A 109 -4.90 -14.80 14.11
CA GLU A 109 -5.06 -16.26 14.03
C GLU A 109 -5.32 -16.73 12.60
N ALA A 110 -6.09 -15.96 11.83
CA ALA A 110 -6.44 -16.30 10.45
C ALA A 110 -5.25 -16.19 9.49
N PHE A 111 -4.28 -15.30 9.79
CA PHE A 111 -3.18 -15.06 8.85
C PHE A 111 -1.80 -14.91 9.51
N LEU A 112 -1.62 -14.06 10.51
CA LEU A 112 -0.28 -13.69 10.99
C LEU A 112 0.49 -14.87 11.62
N THR A 113 -0.21 -15.84 12.21
CA THR A 113 0.38 -17.05 12.80
C THR A 113 0.34 -18.25 11.85
N THR A 114 -0.14 -18.08 10.62
CA THR A 114 -0.16 -19.16 9.63
C THR A 114 1.16 -19.28 8.89
N ASP A 115 1.35 -20.43 8.23
CA ASP A 115 2.52 -20.68 7.41
C ASP A 115 2.30 -20.18 5.97
N GLY A 116 2.61 -18.92 5.70
CA GLY A 116 2.54 -18.34 4.36
C GLY A 116 3.52 -18.99 3.36
N GLU A 117 4.50 -19.74 3.85
CA GLU A 117 5.53 -20.42 3.04
C GLU A 117 5.20 -21.91 2.78
N ALA A 118 4.13 -22.46 3.37
CA ALA A 118 3.80 -23.89 3.32
C ALA A 118 3.69 -24.46 1.88
N ARG A 119 3.30 -23.63 0.92
CA ARG A 119 3.18 -24.00 -0.50
C ARG A 119 4.36 -23.54 -1.35
N MET A 120 5.31 -22.84 -0.75
CA MET A 120 6.46 -22.34 -1.48
C MET A 120 7.49 -23.44 -1.70
N THR A 121 8.02 -23.51 -2.89
CA THR A 121 9.09 -24.42 -3.22
C THR A 121 10.41 -23.81 -2.74
N THR A 122 11.01 -24.40 -1.70
CA THR A 122 12.27 -23.92 -1.11
C THR A 122 13.45 -24.83 -1.44
N SER A 123 13.19 -26.03 -2.02
CA SER A 123 14.24 -27.01 -2.30
C SER A 123 14.96 -26.70 -3.62
N ALA A 124 16.22 -26.27 -3.50
CA ALA A 124 17.13 -26.09 -4.63
C ALA A 124 17.60 -27.43 -5.26
N LEU A 125 17.28 -28.58 -4.65
CA LEU A 125 17.74 -29.89 -5.09
C LEU A 125 16.81 -30.57 -6.11
N ASN A 126 15.60 -30.02 -6.35
CA ASN A 126 14.68 -30.55 -7.32
C ASN A 126 15.01 -30.00 -8.73
N PRO A 127 15.33 -30.85 -9.74
CA PRO A 127 15.66 -30.39 -11.09
C PRO A 127 14.56 -29.50 -11.73
N LEU A 128 13.29 -29.77 -11.40
CA LEU A 128 12.16 -28.97 -11.84
C LEU A 128 12.16 -27.57 -11.20
N THR A 129 12.61 -27.46 -9.96
CA THR A 129 12.76 -26.19 -9.24
C THR A 129 13.89 -25.35 -9.82
N ILE A 130 15.01 -26.00 -10.17
CA ILE A 130 16.15 -25.34 -10.85
C ILE A 130 15.70 -24.82 -12.22
N ALA A 131 14.98 -25.63 -13.01
CA ALA A 131 14.46 -25.24 -14.31
C ALA A 131 13.46 -24.06 -14.20
N LYS A 132 12.58 -24.07 -13.21
CA LYS A 132 11.67 -22.94 -12.91
C LYS A 132 12.43 -21.69 -12.48
N GLY A 133 13.45 -21.83 -11.64
CA GLY A 133 14.30 -20.72 -11.21
C GLY A 133 15.02 -20.04 -12.37
N ILE A 134 15.55 -20.84 -13.30
CA ILE A 134 16.19 -20.35 -14.55
C ILE A 134 15.14 -19.69 -15.47
N ALA A 135 13.89 -20.17 -15.48
CA ALA A 135 12.78 -19.64 -16.28
C ALA A 135 12.11 -18.38 -15.69
N GLY A 136 12.62 -17.83 -14.58
CA GLY A 136 12.15 -16.54 -14.05
C GLY A 136 11.56 -16.55 -12.66
N GLY A 137 11.75 -17.61 -11.86
CA GLY A 137 11.34 -17.68 -10.45
C GLY A 137 10.60 -18.96 -10.09
N ILE A 138 10.48 -19.23 -8.78
CA ILE A 138 10.01 -20.51 -8.27
C ILE A 138 8.59 -20.41 -7.69
N ASN A 139 8.22 -19.27 -7.14
CA ASN A 139 6.96 -19.03 -6.44
C ASN A 139 6.17 -17.89 -7.11
N GLY A 140 4.88 -17.80 -6.87
CA GLY A 140 4.08 -16.75 -7.46
C GLY A 140 2.58 -16.93 -7.20
N ARG A 141 1.79 -16.73 -8.24
CA ARG A 141 0.33 -16.83 -8.22
C ARG A 141 -0.17 -18.15 -7.64
N ASP A 142 0.46 -19.28 -8.01
CA ASP A 142 0.06 -20.63 -7.60
C ASP A 142 0.53 -21.05 -6.21
N THR A 143 1.32 -20.23 -5.55
CA THR A 143 1.84 -20.49 -4.21
C THR A 143 1.28 -19.46 -3.22
N PHE A 144 1.93 -18.31 -3.08
CA PHE A 144 1.50 -17.27 -2.15
C PHE A 144 0.14 -16.66 -2.52
N GLY A 145 -0.11 -16.38 -3.80
CA GLY A 145 -1.42 -15.88 -4.26
C GLY A 145 -2.56 -16.83 -3.89
N ARG A 146 -2.39 -18.15 -4.09
CA ARG A 146 -3.38 -19.15 -3.70
C ARG A 146 -3.57 -19.21 -2.18
N THR A 147 -2.50 -19.14 -1.40
CA THR A 147 -2.58 -19.09 0.07
C THR A 147 -3.40 -17.90 0.53
N LEU A 148 -3.15 -16.71 -0.02
CA LEU A 148 -3.94 -15.50 0.27
C LEU A 148 -5.42 -15.67 -0.10
N ASP A 149 -5.69 -16.27 -1.25
CA ASP A 149 -7.06 -16.47 -1.71
C ASP A 149 -7.83 -17.43 -0.79
N GLU A 150 -7.21 -18.54 -0.41
CA GLU A 150 -7.83 -19.54 0.46
C GLU A 150 -7.95 -19.11 1.93
N THR A 151 -7.04 -18.28 2.44
CA THR A 151 -7.05 -17.90 3.85
C THR A 151 -7.80 -16.59 4.11
N LEU A 152 -7.56 -15.55 3.29
CA LEU A 152 -8.04 -14.19 3.54
C LEU A 152 -9.14 -13.74 2.59
N PHE A 153 -8.86 -13.79 1.28
CA PHE A 153 -9.67 -13.04 0.31
C PHE A 153 -10.82 -13.85 -0.27
N LYS A 154 -10.76 -15.20 -0.26
CA LYS A 154 -11.88 -16.07 -0.65
C LYS A 154 -12.46 -15.75 -2.04
N GLY A 155 -11.60 -15.47 -3.00
CA GLY A 155 -12.01 -15.10 -4.37
C GLY A 155 -12.37 -13.63 -4.55
N ALA A 156 -12.27 -12.79 -3.53
CA ALA A 156 -12.60 -11.37 -3.62
C ALA A 156 -11.75 -10.64 -4.67
N THR A 157 -12.38 -9.70 -5.36
CA THR A 157 -11.80 -8.89 -6.43
C THR A 157 -11.80 -7.40 -6.08
N PHE A 158 -11.27 -6.56 -6.95
CA PHE A 158 -11.32 -5.10 -6.77
C PHE A 158 -12.76 -4.57 -6.73
N ALA A 159 -13.74 -5.22 -7.38
CA ALA A 159 -15.14 -4.83 -7.25
C ALA A 159 -15.65 -4.90 -5.81
N ASP A 160 -15.11 -5.83 -5.00
CA ASP A 160 -15.55 -6.02 -3.61
C ASP A 160 -15.02 -4.94 -2.65
N LEU A 161 -13.95 -4.22 -3.01
CA LEU A 161 -13.37 -3.12 -2.21
C LEU A 161 -14.35 -1.93 -2.06
N ARG A 162 -15.23 -1.73 -3.03
CA ARG A 162 -16.17 -0.60 -3.02
C ARG A 162 -17.13 -0.60 -1.82
N ARG A 163 -17.38 -1.76 -1.23
CA ARG A 163 -18.37 -1.96 -0.15
C ARG A 163 -18.03 -1.21 1.14
N THR A 164 -16.76 -0.95 1.41
CA THR A 164 -16.32 -0.31 2.67
C THR A 164 -16.22 1.20 2.58
N GLY A 165 -16.19 1.76 1.37
CA GLY A 165 -15.92 3.17 1.14
C GLY A 165 -14.45 3.58 1.42
N ILE A 166 -13.56 2.62 1.72
CA ILE A 166 -12.14 2.87 1.93
C ILE A 166 -11.41 2.75 0.60
N LYS A 167 -10.90 3.86 0.07
CA LYS A 167 -10.05 3.85 -1.12
C LYS A 167 -8.81 3.02 -0.83
N THR A 168 -8.59 1.99 -1.63
CA THR A 168 -7.53 1.00 -1.37
C THR A 168 -6.59 0.93 -2.56
N TRP A 169 -5.31 1.20 -2.32
CA TRP A 169 -4.24 1.08 -3.29
C TRP A 169 -3.34 -0.10 -2.98
N ILE A 170 -3.09 -0.91 -3.99
CA ILE A 170 -2.10 -1.98 -3.99
C ILE A 170 -1.06 -1.60 -5.04
N ASN A 171 0.21 -1.64 -4.65
CA ASN A 171 1.31 -1.13 -5.46
C ASN A 171 2.32 -2.22 -5.75
N ALA A 172 2.72 -2.32 -7.02
CA ALA A 172 3.80 -3.17 -7.50
C ALA A 172 4.85 -2.33 -8.24
N THR A 173 5.87 -2.96 -8.77
CA THR A 173 6.85 -2.33 -9.66
C THR A 173 6.68 -2.87 -11.07
N ASP A 174 6.51 -1.99 -12.07
CA ASP A 174 6.66 -2.36 -13.48
C ASP A 174 8.14 -2.52 -13.80
N MET A 175 8.50 -3.75 -14.12
CA MET A 175 9.87 -4.16 -14.36
C MET A 175 10.46 -3.52 -15.64
N ALA A 176 9.66 -3.28 -16.67
CA ALA A 176 10.12 -2.74 -17.94
C ALA A 176 10.29 -1.21 -17.89
N ASN A 177 9.33 -0.53 -17.29
CA ASN A 177 9.32 0.93 -17.16
C ASN A 177 10.12 1.42 -15.93
N ASN A 178 10.49 0.54 -15.00
CA ASN A 178 11.16 0.88 -13.73
C ASN A 178 10.40 1.93 -12.91
N THR A 179 9.07 1.83 -12.90
CA THR A 179 8.17 2.76 -12.22
C THR A 179 7.22 2.03 -11.27
N PRO A 180 6.63 2.72 -10.29
CA PRO A 180 5.52 2.17 -9.54
C PRO A 180 4.37 1.80 -10.46
N PHE A 181 3.80 0.61 -10.25
CA PHE A 181 2.58 0.12 -10.88
C PHE A 181 1.45 0.16 -9.86
N LEU A 182 0.52 1.06 -10.04
CA LEU A 182 -0.64 1.20 -9.18
C LEU A 182 -1.81 0.38 -9.74
N PHE A 183 -2.39 -0.50 -8.94
CA PHE A 183 -3.66 -1.15 -9.30
C PHE A 183 -4.80 -0.14 -9.15
N SER A 184 -5.00 0.65 -10.19
CA SER A 184 -5.99 1.73 -10.26
C SER A 184 -6.76 1.72 -11.58
N PRO A 185 -7.93 2.37 -11.63
CA PRO A 185 -8.69 2.53 -12.86
C PRO A 185 -7.84 3.09 -14.00
N GLU A 186 -7.07 4.15 -13.75
CA GLU A 186 -6.26 4.83 -14.76
C GLU A 186 -5.23 3.90 -15.41
N THR A 187 -4.55 3.10 -14.60
CA THR A 187 -3.57 2.11 -15.08
C THR A 187 -4.25 1.02 -15.90
N PHE A 188 -5.40 0.56 -15.43
CA PHE A 188 -6.12 -0.53 -16.09
C PHE A 188 -6.90 -0.06 -17.33
N ASP A 189 -7.29 1.19 -17.42
CA ASP A 189 -7.83 1.79 -18.64
C ASP A 189 -6.76 1.84 -19.73
N ALA A 190 -5.53 2.27 -19.41
CA ALA A 190 -4.41 2.26 -20.36
C ALA A 190 -4.04 0.84 -20.83
N LEU A 191 -4.23 -0.18 -19.97
CA LEU A 191 -4.05 -1.60 -20.33
C LEU A 191 -5.25 -2.19 -21.10
N CYS A 192 -6.34 -1.46 -21.29
CA CYS A 192 -7.62 -1.99 -21.74
C CYS A 192 -8.06 -3.23 -20.95
N SER A 193 -7.82 -3.26 -19.65
CA SER A 193 -8.06 -4.38 -18.75
C SER A 193 -9.08 -4.05 -17.67
N ASP A 194 -9.94 -5.01 -17.34
CA ASP A 194 -11.01 -4.87 -16.35
C ASP A 194 -10.45 -5.07 -14.93
N LEU A 195 -10.20 -3.96 -14.22
CA LEU A 195 -9.72 -3.99 -12.83
C LEU A 195 -10.72 -4.67 -11.90
N SER A 196 -12.02 -4.52 -12.14
CA SER A 196 -13.06 -5.05 -11.26
C SER A 196 -13.00 -6.57 -11.10
N LYS A 197 -12.45 -7.28 -12.11
CA LYS A 197 -12.30 -8.73 -12.14
C LYS A 197 -10.96 -9.23 -11.63
N VAL A 198 -10.01 -8.34 -11.37
CA VAL A 198 -8.71 -8.73 -10.81
C VAL A 198 -8.90 -9.18 -9.36
N LYS A 199 -8.40 -10.37 -9.03
CA LYS A 199 -8.43 -10.88 -7.66
C LYS A 199 -7.48 -10.08 -6.76
N LEU A 200 -7.90 -9.80 -5.54
CA LEU A 200 -7.04 -9.14 -4.53
C LEU A 200 -5.80 -9.98 -4.22
N SER A 201 -5.96 -11.30 -4.17
CA SER A 201 -4.85 -12.24 -3.97
C SER A 201 -3.78 -12.13 -5.06
N GLU A 202 -4.17 -11.86 -6.32
CA GLU A 202 -3.25 -11.67 -7.44
C GLU A 202 -2.49 -10.34 -7.34
N ALA A 203 -3.20 -9.25 -7.05
CA ALA A 203 -2.58 -7.95 -6.89
C ALA A 203 -1.61 -7.91 -5.69
N VAL A 204 -2.00 -8.52 -4.56
CA VAL A 204 -1.13 -8.64 -3.38
C VAL A 204 0.07 -9.53 -3.67
N ALA A 205 -0.09 -10.64 -4.41
CA ALA A 205 1.02 -11.48 -4.83
C ALA A 205 1.98 -10.74 -5.78
N ALA A 206 1.46 -9.90 -6.68
CA ALA A 206 2.28 -9.03 -7.54
C ALA A 206 3.07 -8.01 -6.71
N SER A 207 2.38 -7.36 -5.77
CA SER A 207 2.98 -6.41 -4.83
C SER A 207 4.09 -7.03 -3.97
N ALA A 208 4.01 -8.33 -3.68
CA ALA A 208 4.97 -9.08 -2.87
C ALA A 208 5.94 -9.95 -3.70
N ALA A 209 5.99 -9.75 -5.02
CA ALA A 209 6.86 -10.54 -5.91
C ALA A 209 8.33 -10.14 -5.78
N TYR A 210 8.92 -10.42 -4.61
CA TYR A 210 10.31 -10.11 -4.31
C TYR A 210 11.27 -10.87 -5.27
N PRO A 211 12.23 -10.17 -5.90
CA PRO A 211 13.14 -10.77 -6.87
C PRO A 211 13.86 -12.01 -6.32
N LEU A 212 14.13 -12.99 -7.18
CA LEU A 212 14.78 -14.28 -6.90
C LEU A 212 13.93 -15.26 -6.09
N VAL A 213 13.01 -14.79 -5.24
CA VAL A 213 12.13 -15.65 -4.44
C VAL A 213 10.82 -15.92 -5.19
N PHE A 214 10.32 -14.91 -5.88
CA PHE A 214 9.06 -14.99 -6.61
C PHE A 214 9.22 -14.76 -8.11
N THR A 215 8.37 -15.43 -8.87
CA THR A 215 8.18 -15.16 -10.30
C THR A 215 7.41 -13.84 -10.45
N PRO A 216 7.84 -12.93 -11.36
CA PRO A 216 7.06 -11.74 -11.67
C PRO A 216 5.62 -12.10 -12.06
N ILE A 217 4.64 -11.38 -11.55
CA ILE A 217 3.24 -11.55 -11.98
C ILE A 217 3.06 -10.86 -13.33
N VAL A 218 2.45 -11.57 -14.27
CA VAL A 218 2.27 -11.09 -15.65
C VAL A 218 0.84 -10.65 -15.88
N LEU A 219 0.66 -9.43 -16.39
CA LEU A 219 -0.59 -8.93 -16.93
C LEU A 219 -0.48 -8.78 -18.44
N GLN A 220 -1.57 -8.98 -19.15
CA GLN A 220 -1.67 -8.73 -20.59
C GLN A 220 -2.20 -7.32 -20.83
N ALA A 221 -1.56 -6.58 -21.72
CA ALA A 221 -2.13 -5.37 -22.29
C ALA A 221 -3.08 -5.77 -23.45
N HIS A 222 -4.35 -5.37 -23.30
CA HIS A 222 -5.40 -5.73 -24.26
C HIS A 222 -5.66 -4.62 -25.28
N GLN A 223 -4.58 -4.05 -25.87
CA GLN A 223 -4.68 -2.96 -26.84
C GLN A 223 -5.70 -3.26 -27.95
N GLY A 224 -6.51 -2.27 -28.30
CA GLY A 224 -7.56 -2.40 -29.31
C GLY A 224 -8.81 -3.16 -28.85
N LYS A 225 -8.90 -3.58 -27.58
CA LYS A 225 -10.09 -4.22 -27.00
C LYS A 225 -11.00 -3.26 -26.25
N CYS A 226 -10.57 -2.01 -26.05
CA CYS A 226 -11.37 -0.95 -25.44
C CYS A 226 -11.22 0.35 -26.25
N SER A 227 -12.06 1.34 -25.94
CA SER A 227 -12.04 2.67 -26.56
C SER A 227 -11.21 3.67 -25.74
N TYR A 228 -10.05 3.23 -25.22
CA TYR A 228 -9.18 4.09 -24.42
C TYR A 228 -8.78 5.35 -25.19
N ARG A 229 -8.93 6.49 -24.53
CA ARG A 229 -8.37 7.77 -24.95
C ARG A 229 -7.49 8.28 -23.83
N GLU A 230 -6.26 8.66 -24.17
CA GLU A 230 -5.36 9.27 -23.19
C GLU A 230 -6.01 10.56 -22.66
N PRO A 231 -6.17 10.70 -21.34
CA PRO A 231 -6.73 11.91 -20.75
C PRO A 231 -5.73 13.07 -20.79
N ASP A 232 -6.23 14.30 -20.92
CA ASP A 232 -5.41 15.52 -21.08
C ASP A 232 -4.39 15.71 -19.95
N TRP A 233 -4.75 15.34 -18.71
CA TRP A 233 -3.84 15.45 -17.58
C TRP A 233 -2.59 14.56 -17.75
N LEU A 234 -2.73 13.41 -18.40
CA LEU A 234 -1.61 12.48 -18.61
C LEU A 234 -0.65 13.02 -19.66
N THR A 235 -1.21 13.55 -20.76
CA THR A 235 -0.43 14.28 -21.77
C THR A 235 0.29 15.49 -21.16
N ALA A 236 -0.42 16.27 -20.35
CA ALA A 236 0.16 17.40 -19.63
C ALA A 236 1.28 16.95 -18.68
N ALA A 237 1.07 15.90 -17.87
CA ALA A 237 2.09 15.37 -16.96
C ALA A 237 3.37 14.91 -17.68
N ARG A 238 3.24 14.36 -18.88
CA ARG A 238 4.37 13.87 -19.67
C ARG A 238 5.24 14.99 -20.25
N TYR A 239 4.63 16.07 -20.69
CA TYR A 239 5.31 17.14 -21.40
C TYR A 239 5.55 18.42 -20.57
N ASN A 240 4.88 18.55 -19.42
CA ASN A 240 5.09 19.70 -18.54
C ASN A 240 6.48 19.62 -17.87
N PRO A 241 7.39 20.59 -18.09
CA PRO A 241 8.70 20.62 -17.45
C PRO A 241 8.60 20.74 -15.91
N GLU A 242 7.53 21.33 -15.40
CA GLU A 242 7.29 21.50 -13.96
C GLU A 242 6.73 20.22 -13.28
N ALA A 243 6.27 19.22 -14.04
CA ALA A 243 5.87 17.95 -13.49
C ALA A 243 7.08 17.23 -12.86
N THR A 244 6.87 16.52 -11.76
CA THR A 244 7.94 15.76 -11.12
C THR A 244 8.49 14.68 -12.07
N ALA A 245 9.75 14.31 -11.90
CA ALA A 245 10.36 13.24 -12.70
C ALA A 245 9.59 11.91 -12.53
N ALA A 246 9.09 11.62 -11.31
CA ALA A 246 8.27 10.45 -11.03
C ALA A 246 6.95 10.48 -11.82
N MET A 247 6.25 11.62 -11.87
CA MET A 247 5.00 11.77 -12.60
C MET A 247 5.23 11.64 -14.10
N ARG A 248 6.29 12.24 -14.66
CA ARG A 248 6.64 12.07 -16.10
C ARG A 248 6.96 10.62 -16.43
N ALA A 249 7.66 9.91 -15.55
CA ALA A 249 7.96 8.48 -15.73
C ALA A 249 6.69 7.63 -15.70
N HIS A 250 5.79 7.88 -14.72
CA HIS A 250 4.49 7.22 -14.63
C HIS A 250 3.63 7.46 -15.89
N ALA A 251 3.57 8.70 -16.37
CA ALA A 251 2.83 9.04 -17.59
C ALA A 251 3.37 8.31 -18.85
N ARG A 252 4.71 8.20 -18.98
CA ARG A 252 5.33 7.41 -20.07
C ARG A 252 5.04 5.90 -19.92
N ALA A 253 5.01 5.38 -18.70
CA ALA A 253 4.65 3.98 -18.48
C ALA A 253 3.22 3.69 -18.97
N LEU A 254 2.25 4.53 -18.61
CA LEU A 254 0.87 4.37 -19.09
C LEU A 254 0.74 4.49 -20.60
N GLU A 255 1.50 5.41 -21.24
CA GLU A 255 1.57 5.52 -22.70
C GLU A 255 2.07 4.21 -23.34
N SER A 256 3.15 3.62 -22.80
CA SER A 256 3.72 2.38 -23.33
C SER A 256 2.74 1.21 -23.35
N TYR A 257 1.78 1.18 -22.41
CA TYR A 257 0.76 0.13 -22.34
C TYR A 257 -0.22 0.19 -23.52
N THR A 258 -0.35 1.34 -24.17
CA THR A 258 -1.23 1.51 -25.33
C THR A 258 -0.55 1.13 -26.65
N ASN A 259 0.78 0.95 -26.64
CA ASN A 259 1.57 0.62 -27.82
C ASN A 259 1.90 -0.88 -27.87
N PRO A 260 1.31 -1.67 -28.80
CA PRO A 260 1.55 -3.10 -28.90
C PRO A 260 2.97 -3.47 -29.35
N ASP A 261 3.71 -2.54 -29.93
CA ASP A 261 5.10 -2.77 -30.32
C ASP A 261 6.06 -2.62 -29.13
N GLU A 262 5.66 -1.90 -28.09
CA GLU A 262 6.43 -1.74 -26.86
C GLU A 262 6.04 -2.76 -25.78
N VAL A 263 4.76 -2.85 -25.44
CA VAL A 263 4.29 -3.66 -24.32
C VAL A 263 3.12 -4.55 -24.71
N LYS A 264 3.34 -5.87 -24.74
CA LYS A 264 2.28 -6.89 -24.81
C LYS A 264 1.95 -7.45 -23.43
N PHE A 265 2.97 -7.55 -22.56
CA PHE A 265 2.86 -8.12 -21.23
C PHE A 265 3.61 -7.25 -20.22
N VAL A 266 2.89 -6.73 -19.25
CA VAL A 266 3.49 -6.05 -18.09
C VAL A 266 3.95 -7.10 -17.09
N LYS A 267 5.20 -7.02 -16.63
CA LYS A 267 5.79 -7.92 -15.63
C LYS A 267 6.01 -7.17 -14.34
N LEU A 268 5.33 -7.62 -13.28
CA LEU A 268 5.29 -6.95 -11.99
C LEU A 268 6.19 -7.63 -10.98
N LEU A 269 6.99 -6.83 -10.29
CA LEU A 269 7.81 -7.19 -9.14
C LEU A 269 7.31 -6.51 -7.87
N ASP A 270 7.95 -6.81 -6.73
CA ASP A 270 7.68 -6.20 -5.43
C ASP A 270 7.65 -4.67 -5.53
N GLY A 271 6.57 -4.08 -5.04
CA GLY A 271 6.35 -2.64 -5.13
C GLY A 271 7.37 -1.82 -4.35
N GLY A 272 7.99 -2.42 -3.33
CA GLY A 272 9.00 -1.77 -2.52
C GLY A 272 10.26 -1.36 -3.27
N ILE A 273 10.49 -1.89 -4.47
CA ILE A 273 11.66 -1.54 -5.30
C ILE A 273 11.57 -0.08 -5.77
N THR A 274 10.38 0.39 -6.12
CA THR A 274 10.17 1.74 -6.69
C THR A 274 9.41 2.68 -5.78
N ASP A 275 8.45 2.18 -4.98
CA ASP A 275 7.66 2.97 -4.02
C ASP A 275 7.27 2.09 -2.82
N ASN A 276 8.13 2.03 -1.80
CA ASN A 276 7.92 1.11 -0.67
C ASN A 276 6.79 1.53 0.28
N PHE A 277 6.20 2.69 0.13
CA PHE A 277 5.03 3.13 0.89
C PHE A 277 3.74 3.16 0.06
N GLY A 278 3.86 3.05 -1.27
CA GLY A 278 2.72 3.11 -2.16
C GLY A 278 2.05 4.47 -2.19
N THR A 279 2.84 5.54 -2.15
CA THR A 279 2.33 6.91 -2.07
C THR A 279 2.11 7.58 -3.42
N THR A 280 2.57 6.96 -4.50
CA THR A 280 2.41 7.45 -5.89
C THR A 280 0.96 7.78 -6.24
N GLY A 281 -0.01 7.01 -5.69
CA GLY A 281 -1.43 7.25 -5.92
C GLY A 281 -1.91 8.65 -5.51
N LEU A 282 -1.31 9.26 -4.47
CA LEU A 282 -1.66 10.65 -4.07
C LEU A 282 -1.31 11.65 -5.17
N ALA A 283 -0.10 11.54 -5.72
CA ALA A 283 0.35 12.41 -6.80
C ALA A 283 -0.50 12.24 -8.08
N VAL A 284 -0.85 11.00 -8.41
CA VAL A 284 -1.71 10.67 -9.56
C VAL A 284 -3.11 11.27 -9.40
N GLU A 285 -3.75 11.12 -8.24
CA GLU A 285 -5.08 11.67 -7.96
C GLU A 285 -5.10 13.21 -8.09
N ARG A 286 -4.06 13.88 -7.59
CA ARG A 286 -3.94 15.33 -7.71
C ARG A 286 -3.72 15.77 -9.16
N ALA A 287 -2.84 15.12 -9.88
CA ALA A 287 -2.58 15.41 -11.28
C ALA A 287 -3.83 15.22 -12.14
N ARG A 288 -4.63 14.17 -11.85
CA ARG A 288 -5.87 13.86 -12.55
C ARG A 288 -6.96 14.91 -12.34
N ALA A 289 -7.17 15.31 -11.11
CA ALA A 289 -8.30 16.16 -10.74
C ALA A 289 -8.07 17.64 -11.10
N GLN A 290 -6.82 18.09 -11.18
CA GLN A 290 -6.44 19.46 -11.52
C GLN A 290 -7.12 20.55 -10.66
N VAL A 291 -7.47 20.20 -9.40
CA VAL A 291 -8.08 21.13 -8.43
C VAL A 291 -7.26 21.13 -7.14
N PRO A 292 -7.17 22.29 -6.44
CA PRO A 292 -6.29 22.44 -5.28
C PRO A 292 -6.70 21.57 -4.08
N TYR A 293 -7.94 21.13 -4.01
CA TYR A 293 -8.45 20.31 -2.90
C TYR A 293 -8.40 18.78 -3.18
N ALA A 294 -7.98 18.33 -4.38
CA ALA A 294 -7.85 16.91 -4.65
C ALA A 294 -6.80 16.25 -3.73
N PRO A 295 -7.04 15.03 -3.26
CA PRO A 295 -8.03 14.03 -3.69
C PRO A 295 -9.41 14.12 -3.05
N LEU A 296 -9.70 15.18 -2.30
CA LEU A 296 -11.02 15.41 -1.70
C LEU A 296 -12.02 15.92 -2.75
N THR A 297 -13.30 15.81 -2.44
CA THR A 297 -14.35 16.59 -3.08
C THR A 297 -14.39 18.01 -2.51
N ALA A 298 -15.02 18.97 -3.19
CA ALA A 298 -15.18 20.33 -2.67
C ALA A 298 -15.95 20.35 -1.33
N GLU A 299 -16.94 19.49 -1.18
CA GLU A 299 -17.73 19.36 0.05
C GLU A 299 -16.87 18.84 1.21
N GLU A 300 -16.07 17.79 1.00
CA GLU A 300 -15.12 17.27 2.00
C GLU A 300 -14.08 18.32 2.37
N ALA A 301 -13.52 19.01 1.38
CA ALA A 301 -12.50 20.03 1.57
C ALA A 301 -12.97 21.21 2.44
N VAL A 302 -14.24 21.62 2.32
CA VAL A 302 -14.83 22.68 3.14
C VAL A 302 -15.16 22.20 4.56
N LYS A 303 -15.51 20.91 4.73
CA LYS A 303 -15.82 20.29 6.03
C LYS A 303 -14.58 19.90 6.80
N LEU A 304 -13.49 19.56 6.12
CA LEU A 304 -12.26 19.04 6.73
C LEU A 304 -11.67 20.03 7.74
N LYS A 305 -11.38 19.54 8.92
CA LYS A 305 -10.63 20.26 9.97
C LYS A 305 -9.31 19.57 10.32
N ARG A 306 -9.27 18.25 10.25
CA ARG A 306 -8.07 17.47 10.61
C ARG A 306 -7.85 16.34 9.65
N MET A 307 -6.63 16.23 9.21
CA MET A 307 -6.15 15.10 8.44
C MET A 307 -4.97 14.45 9.15
N LEU A 308 -5.01 13.14 9.31
CA LEU A 308 -3.91 12.32 9.79
C LEU A 308 -3.47 11.41 8.65
N PHE A 309 -2.19 11.50 8.27
CA PHE A 309 -1.57 10.55 7.35
C PHE A 309 -0.44 9.82 8.07
N LEU A 310 -0.58 8.51 8.26
CA LEU A 310 0.43 7.70 8.91
C LEU A 310 1.01 6.66 7.96
N VAL A 311 2.33 6.58 7.95
CA VAL A 311 3.08 5.56 7.22
C VAL A 311 3.63 4.55 8.22
N ALA A 312 3.18 3.29 8.15
CA ALA A 312 3.79 2.21 8.93
C ALA A 312 5.04 1.71 8.21
N ASN A 313 6.19 2.03 8.75
CA ASN A 313 7.49 1.56 8.26
C ASN A 313 8.04 0.47 9.19
N ALA A 314 7.87 -0.79 8.79
CA ALA A 314 8.41 -1.92 9.53
C ALA A 314 9.95 -2.05 9.43
N GLY A 315 10.57 -1.16 8.65
CA GLY A 315 12.00 -1.16 8.40
C GLY A 315 12.46 -2.30 7.48
N VAL A 316 13.76 -2.34 7.27
CA VAL A 316 14.44 -3.43 6.57
C VAL A 316 15.43 -4.02 7.56
N SER A 317 15.45 -5.35 7.70
CA SER A 317 16.45 -6.01 8.56
C SER A 317 17.86 -5.68 8.04
N ARG A 318 18.72 -5.29 8.97
CA ARG A 318 20.13 -4.99 8.68
C ARG A 318 20.97 -6.21 8.99
N ASP A 319 21.76 -6.64 8.02
CA ASP A 319 22.74 -7.69 8.21
C ASP A 319 24.14 -7.07 8.17
N TYR A 320 24.79 -7.03 9.31
CA TYR A 320 26.16 -6.53 9.44
C TYR A 320 27.22 -7.64 9.46
N ASP A 321 26.85 -8.92 9.36
CA ASP A 321 27.81 -10.01 9.53
C ASP A 321 28.83 -10.08 8.39
N TRP A 322 28.41 -9.74 7.18
CA TRP A 322 29.35 -9.66 6.05
C TRP A 322 30.25 -8.42 6.10
N THR A 323 29.88 -7.35 6.84
CA THR A 323 30.74 -6.15 7.02
C THR A 323 31.93 -6.42 7.92
N LYS A 324 31.90 -7.51 8.68
CA LYS A 324 33.00 -7.94 9.56
C LYS A 324 34.05 -8.76 8.81
N LYS A 325 33.90 -9.01 7.51
CA LYS A 325 34.77 -9.80 6.66
C LYS A 325 35.14 -8.99 5.43
N VAL A 326 36.34 -9.27 4.88
CA VAL A 326 36.81 -8.65 3.62
C VAL A 326 35.93 -9.10 2.44
N GLN A 327 35.49 -10.36 2.47
CA GLN A 327 34.59 -10.92 1.46
C GLN A 327 33.17 -10.41 1.69
N GLY A 328 32.61 -9.71 0.70
CA GLY A 328 31.22 -9.28 0.70
C GLY A 328 30.24 -10.44 0.39
N PRO A 329 28.92 -10.15 0.41
CA PRO A 329 27.92 -11.11 -0.03
C PRO A 329 28.12 -11.44 -1.51
N GLY A 330 28.03 -12.73 -1.89
CA GLY A 330 28.12 -13.18 -3.27
C GLY A 330 26.81 -13.78 -3.80
N GLY A 331 26.71 -13.92 -5.13
CA GLY A 331 25.60 -14.61 -5.79
C GLY A 331 24.22 -14.06 -5.40
N VAL A 332 23.33 -14.94 -4.94
CA VAL A 332 21.94 -14.60 -4.54
C VAL A 332 21.93 -13.56 -3.41
N ASN A 333 22.83 -13.68 -2.42
CA ASN A 333 22.87 -12.72 -1.31
C ASN A 333 23.23 -11.30 -1.76
N LEU A 334 24.11 -11.16 -2.75
CA LEU A 334 24.43 -9.86 -3.34
C LEU A 334 23.21 -9.25 -4.05
N ALA A 335 22.53 -10.05 -4.87
CA ALA A 335 21.32 -9.58 -5.58
C ALA A 335 20.19 -9.21 -4.60
N MET A 336 19.99 -9.97 -3.53
CA MET A 336 19.05 -9.63 -2.46
C MET A 336 19.45 -8.34 -1.72
N SER A 337 20.74 -8.12 -1.47
CA SER A 337 21.24 -6.90 -0.85
C SER A 337 21.02 -5.68 -1.74
N ILE A 338 21.15 -5.81 -3.06
CA ILE A 338 20.86 -4.75 -4.03
C ILE A 338 19.37 -4.38 -3.98
N ALA A 339 18.47 -5.38 -4.05
CA ALA A 339 17.03 -5.16 -3.97
C ALA A 339 16.63 -4.47 -2.63
N THR A 340 17.19 -4.96 -1.52
CA THR A 340 16.98 -4.37 -0.18
C THR A 340 17.46 -2.92 -0.12
N SER A 341 18.61 -2.61 -0.73
CA SER A 341 19.15 -1.25 -0.79
C SER A 341 18.27 -0.32 -1.62
N ALA A 342 17.74 -0.80 -2.75
CA ALA A 342 16.79 -0.06 -3.58
C ALA A 342 15.51 0.25 -2.80
N MET A 343 14.93 -0.74 -2.11
CA MET A 343 13.74 -0.56 -1.27
C MET A 343 13.98 0.45 -0.13
N ALA A 344 15.15 0.39 0.51
CA ALA A 344 15.52 1.35 1.55
C ALA A 344 15.69 2.78 1.01
N ALA A 345 16.23 2.95 -0.20
CA ALA A 345 16.32 4.23 -0.88
C ALA A 345 14.94 4.75 -1.27
N ALA A 346 14.09 3.91 -1.87
CA ALA A 346 12.71 4.23 -2.22
C ALA A 346 11.89 4.66 -0.99
N SER A 347 12.07 3.99 0.16
CA SER A 347 11.41 4.38 1.42
C SER A 347 11.76 5.80 1.84
N ARG A 348 13.05 6.14 1.88
CA ARG A 348 13.49 7.48 2.31
C ARG A 348 13.01 8.57 1.35
N SER A 349 13.27 8.38 0.05
CA SER A 349 12.88 9.37 -0.96
C SER A 349 11.36 9.51 -1.06
N GLY A 350 10.62 8.39 -0.99
CA GLY A 350 9.16 8.40 -1.04
C GLY A 350 8.54 9.12 0.15
N TYR A 351 9.06 8.91 1.37
CA TYR A 351 8.55 9.61 2.55
C TYR A 351 8.80 11.12 2.47
N ASP A 352 10.02 11.52 2.10
CA ASP A 352 10.38 12.95 2.01
C ASP A 352 9.55 13.65 0.92
N SER A 353 9.38 13.02 -0.24
CA SER A 353 8.55 13.53 -1.33
C SER A 353 7.09 13.68 -0.91
N MET A 354 6.49 12.62 -0.39
CA MET A 354 5.11 12.62 0.10
C MET A 354 4.88 13.70 1.16
N ARG A 355 5.78 13.83 2.13
CA ARG A 355 5.69 14.85 3.17
C ARG A 355 5.73 16.26 2.60
N GLY A 356 6.59 16.50 1.61
CA GLY A 356 6.69 17.77 0.89
C GLY A 356 5.41 18.08 0.12
N GLU A 357 4.91 17.12 -0.65
CA GLU A 357 3.68 17.24 -1.44
C GLU A 357 2.44 17.49 -0.57
N LEU A 358 2.30 16.79 0.55
CA LEU A 358 1.18 16.98 1.46
C LEU A 358 1.20 18.34 2.15
N ARG A 359 2.38 18.90 2.47
CA ARG A 359 2.49 20.28 3.00
C ARG A 359 2.11 21.32 1.97
N LEU A 360 2.55 21.15 0.71
CA LEU A 360 2.15 22.02 -0.38
C LEU A 360 0.64 21.96 -0.58
N TRP A 361 0.08 20.76 -0.59
CA TRP A 361 -1.36 20.55 -0.70
C TRP A 361 -2.15 21.22 0.44
N GLU A 362 -1.67 21.15 1.69
CA GLU A 362 -2.30 21.84 2.82
C GLU A 362 -2.39 23.35 2.56
N SER A 363 -1.30 23.96 2.04
CA SER A 363 -1.28 25.40 1.69
C SER A 363 -2.29 25.71 0.58
N GLU A 364 -2.27 24.94 -0.51
CA GLU A 364 -3.20 25.13 -1.63
C GLU A 364 -4.66 24.97 -1.22
N LEU A 365 -4.96 23.98 -0.36
CA LEU A 365 -6.28 23.76 0.20
C LEU A 365 -6.75 24.95 1.04
N VAL A 366 -5.89 25.48 1.90
CA VAL A 366 -6.22 26.66 2.74
C VAL A 366 -6.44 27.88 1.86
N ASP A 367 -5.60 28.12 0.86
CA ASP A 367 -5.75 29.25 -0.06
C ASP A 367 -7.06 29.18 -0.83
N TRP A 368 -7.41 27.99 -1.34
CA TRP A 368 -8.68 27.75 -1.99
C TRP A 368 -9.87 27.97 -1.04
N ARG A 369 -9.84 27.44 0.19
CA ARG A 369 -10.90 27.64 1.18
C ARG A 369 -11.10 29.13 1.49
N CYS A 370 -9.99 29.89 1.61
CA CYS A 370 -10.03 31.31 1.92
C CYS A 370 -10.49 32.18 0.73
N SER A 371 -10.45 31.64 -0.48
CA SER A 371 -10.98 32.33 -1.66
C SER A 371 -12.50 32.16 -1.86
N LEU A 372 -13.14 31.22 -1.12
CA LEU A 372 -14.56 30.92 -1.29
C LEU A 372 -15.46 32.06 -0.76
N PRO A 373 -16.47 32.49 -1.54
CA PRO A 373 -17.56 33.30 -1.03
C PRO A 373 -18.36 32.56 0.04
N LEU A 374 -18.92 33.29 1.02
CA LEU A 374 -19.75 32.68 2.07
C LEU A 374 -21.02 31.97 1.55
N SER A 375 -21.51 32.35 0.36
CA SER A 375 -22.57 31.63 -0.35
C SER A 375 -22.17 30.19 -0.66
N ASP A 376 -20.98 30.01 -1.20
CA ASP A 376 -20.47 28.71 -1.64
C ASP A 376 -20.11 27.85 -0.43
N VAL A 377 -19.55 28.47 0.63
CA VAL A 377 -19.34 27.79 1.92
C VAL A 377 -20.66 27.26 2.48
N ARG A 378 -21.75 28.09 2.43
CA ARG A 378 -23.07 27.65 2.88
C ARG A 378 -23.63 26.52 2.04
N GLN A 379 -23.45 26.56 0.73
CA GLN A 379 -23.87 25.49 -0.19
C GLN A 379 -23.14 24.17 0.10
N LEU A 380 -21.81 24.20 0.25
CA LEU A 380 -20.98 23.02 0.43
C LEU A 380 -21.03 22.44 1.85
N ARG A 381 -21.17 23.30 2.88
CA ARG A 381 -21.11 22.90 4.29
C ARG A 381 -22.48 22.84 4.97
N GLY A 382 -23.49 23.46 4.39
CA GLY A 382 -24.82 23.63 4.98
C GLY A 382 -24.95 24.84 5.93
N THR A 383 -23.83 25.39 6.41
CA THR A 383 -23.78 26.53 7.35
C THR A 383 -22.47 27.30 7.24
N THR A 384 -22.55 28.60 7.53
CA THR A 384 -21.34 29.45 7.68
C THR A 384 -20.97 29.67 9.14
N GLN A 385 -21.72 29.14 10.10
CA GLN A 385 -21.46 29.31 11.53
C GLN A 385 -20.13 28.60 11.89
N GLY A 386 -19.24 29.33 12.56
CA GLY A 386 -17.93 28.81 12.96
C GLY A 386 -17.01 28.47 11.78
N TRP A 387 -17.23 29.11 10.62
CA TRP A 387 -16.33 28.98 9.48
C TRP A 387 -15.04 29.75 9.70
N ASP A 388 -13.94 29.02 9.63
CA ASP A 388 -12.58 29.56 9.52
C ASP A 388 -11.88 28.84 8.39
N CYS A 389 -11.50 29.56 7.35
CA CYS A 389 -10.86 28.97 6.19
C CYS A 389 -9.49 28.35 6.49
N LYS A 390 -8.87 28.73 7.63
CA LYS A 390 -7.54 28.28 8.07
C LYS A 390 -7.58 27.19 9.16
N ASP A 391 -8.77 26.71 9.54
CA ASP A 391 -8.91 25.75 10.65
C ASP A 391 -8.53 24.29 10.28
N VAL A 392 -7.96 24.08 9.11
CA VAL A 392 -7.41 22.77 8.68
C VAL A 392 -6.05 22.54 9.31
N LYS A 393 -5.83 21.32 9.82
CA LYS A 393 -4.55 20.86 10.34
C LYS A 393 -4.20 19.49 9.78
N LEU A 394 -3.03 19.40 9.17
CA LEU A 394 -2.48 18.17 8.63
C LEU A 394 -1.38 17.62 9.54
N PHE A 395 -1.46 16.32 9.85
CA PHE A 395 -0.46 15.57 10.60
C PHE A 395 0.06 14.44 9.72
N VAL A 396 1.34 14.47 9.39
CA VAL A 396 2.01 13.46 8.56
C VAL A 396 3.14 12.84 9.36
N GLY A 397 2.99 11.58 9.73
CA GLY A 397 3.93 10.88 10.59
C GLY A 397 4.39 9.53 10.04
N GLU A 398 5.64 9.17 10.34
CA GLU A 398 6.20 7.85 10.12
C GLU A 398 6.20 7.07 11.43
N VAL A 399 5.47 5.99 11.45
CA VAL A 399 5.46 5.00 12.54
C VAL A 399 6.54 3.96 12.24
N SER A 400 7.67 4.02 12.94
CA SER A 400 8.83 3.17 12.66
C SER A 400 9.54 2.71 13.94
N SER A 401 10.49 1.80 13.79
CA SER A 401 11.31 1.29 14.89
C SER A 401 12.14 2.38 15.57
N SER A 402 12.40 3.52 14.89
CA SER A 402 13.17 4.63 15.42
C SER A 402 12.53 5.28 16.67
N ALA A 403 11.21 5.18 16.81
CA ALA A 403 10.46 5.69 17.96
C ALA A 403 10.44 4.72 19.16
N LEU A 404 11.03 3.53 19.03
CA LEU A 404 11.02 2.50 20.07
C LEU A 404 12.26 2.56 20.96
N PRO A 405 12.17 2.07 22.22
CA PRO A 405 13.34 1.80 23.06
C PRO A 405 14.31 0.85 22.35
N THR A 406 15.62 1.00 22.63
CA THR A 406 16.69 0.30 21.91
C THR A 406 16.49 -1.21 21.87
N ASP A 407 16.23 -1.83 23.02
CA ASP A 407 16.06 -3.31 23.12
C ASP A 407 14.90 -3.83 22.25
N LEU A 408 13.76 -3.11 22.19
CA LEU A 408 12.63 -3.52 21.37
C LEU A 408 12.90 -3.24 19.88
N ARG A 409 13.61 -2.17 19.56
CA ARG A 409 14.07 -1.87 18.20
C ARG A 409 15.00 -2.97 17.69
N ASP A 410 16.01 -3.35 18.48
CA ASP A 410 16.97 -4.40 18.12
C ASP A 410 16.26 -5.76 17.93
N GLN A 411 15.29 -6.08 18.78
CA GLN A 411 14.45 -7.27 18.61
C GLN A 411 13.63 -7.21 17.32
N LEU A 412 13.03 -6.06 16.99
CA LEU A 412 12.25 -5.89 15.76
C LEU A 412 13.12 -6.00 14.51
N ASP A 413 14.30 -5.35 14.53
CA ASP A 413 15.25 -5.37 13.43
C ASP A 413 15.83 -6.78 13.18
N ALA A 414 15.92 -7.62 14.22
CA ALA A 414 16.31 -9.03 14.12
C ALA A 414 15.21 -9.95 13.54
N VAL A 415 13.96 -9.50 13.42
CA VAL A 415 12.91 -10.32 12.81
C VAL A 415 13.12 -10.38 11.29
N PRO A 416 13.25 -11.60 10.70
CA PRO A 416 13.53 -11.73 9.28
C PRO A 416 12.34 -11.29 8.41
N THR A 417 12.64 -10.80 7.21
CA THR A 417 11.63 -10.54 6.17
C THR A 417 11.22 -11.84 5.52
N ARG A 418 10.17 -12.48 6.05
CA ARG A 418 9.64 -13.77 5.59
C ARG A 418 8.11 -13.75 5.60
N LEU A 419 7.48 -14.76 4.98
CA LEU A 419 6.02 -14.96 5.00
C LEU A 419 5.56 -15.92 6.11
N LYS A 420 6.49 -16.34 6.96
CA LYS A 420 6.24 -17.14 8.17
C LYS A 420 7.08 -16.60 9.31
N LEU A 421 6.44 -16.33 10.43
CA LEU A 421 7.08 -15.96 11.70
C LEU A 421 6.61 -16.92 12.80
N ARG A 422 7.41 -17.05 13.87
CA ARG A 422 6.97 -17.74 15.07
C ARG A 422 5.90 -16.88 15.78
N PRO A 423 4.92 -17.49 16.45
CA PRO A 423 3.86 -16.75 17.16
C PRO A 423 4.39 -15.66 18.10
N GLU A 424 5.47 -15.94 18.84
CA GLU A 424 6.09 -14.99 19.76
C GLU A 424 6.70 -13.78 19.01
N GLN A 425 7.26 -14.00 17.81
CA GLN A 425 7.75 -12.91 16.95
C GLN A 425 6.59 -12.07 16.43
N VAL A 426 5.49 -12.70 16.04
CA VAL A 426 4.27 -11.99 15.61
C VAL A 426 3.79 -11.07 16.73
N ASP A 427 3.65 -11.58 17.95
CA ASP A 427 3.16 -10.80 19.10
C ASP A 427 4.10 -9.65 19.47
N MET A 428 5.41 -9.90 19.41
CA MET A 428 6.42 -8.87 19.62
C MET A 428 6.31 -7.75 18.56
N VAL A 429 6.15 -8.11 17.28
CA VAL A 429 6.02 -7.13 16.19
C VAL A 429 4.72 -6.34 16.29
N ILE A 430 3.59 -6.97 16.63
CA ILE A 430 2.32 -6.30 16.90
C ILE A 430 2.49 -5.28 18.04
N LYS A 431 3.13 -5.69 19.16
CA LYS A 431 3.43 -4.80 20.29
C LYS A 431 4.31 -3.63 19.84
N ALA A 432 5.34 -3.89 19.04
CA ALA A 432 6.21 -2.86 18.49
C ALA A 432 5.43 -1.83 17.65
N GLY A 433 4.54 -2.28 16.74
CA GLY A 433 3.68 -1.40 15.95
C GLY A 433 2.78 -0.51 16.81
N ARG A 434 2.17 -1.06 17.85
CA ARG A 434 1.37 -0.29 18.82
C ARG A 434 2.19 0.77 19.54
N LEU A 435 3.33 0.38 20.09
CA LEU A 435 4.18 1.29 20.86
C LEU A 435 4.80 2.38 19.98
N ALA A 436 5.23 2.03 18.76
CA ALA A 436 5.74 3.01 17.81
C ALA A 436 4.67 4.06 17.45
N THR A 437 3.43 3.62 17.25
CA THR A 437 2.30 4.54 16.97
C THR A 437 2.09 5.52 18.14
N ARG A 438 2.06 5.03 19.38
CA ARG A 438 1.94 5.88 20.58
C ARG A 438 3.09 6.85 20.73
N ALA A 439 4.29 6.47 20.33
CA ALA A 439 5.48 7.30 20.44
C ALA A 439 5.62 8.31 19.31
N THR A 440 4.85 8.18 18.21
CA THR A 440 4.92 9.08 17.05
C THR A 440 4.42 10.49 17.42
N PRO A 441 5.25 11.55 17.27
CA PRO A 441 4.88 12.92 17.66
C PRO A 441 3.65 13.45 16.92
N GLU A 442 3.55 13.16 15.62
CA GLU A 442 2.43 13.61 14.77
C GLU A 442 1.11 12.97 15.20
N PHE A 443 1.12 11.70 15.60
CA PHE A 443 -0.06 11.05 16.17
C PHE A 443 -0.48 11.69 17.50
N ASN A 444 0.48 11.99 18.37
CA ASN A 444 0.21 12.68 19.63
C ASN A 444 -0.31 14.11 19.41
N GLY A 445 0.28 14.85 18.46
CA GLY A 445 -0.20 16.18 18.07
C GLY A 445 -1.62 16.14 17.51
N PHE A 446 -1.93 15.15 16.68
CA PHE A 446 -3.28 14.91 16.19
C PHE A 446 -4.27 14.63 17.34
N LEU A 447 -3.96 13.72 18.26
CA LEU A 447 -4.80 13.45 19.43
C LEU A 447 -5.01 14.67 20.32
N ALA A 448 -3.96 15.49 20.52
CA ALA A 448 -4.07 16.75 21.26
C ALA A 448 -5.02 17.74 20.55
N SER A 449 -4.99 17.78 19.22
CA SER A 449 -5.86 18.65 18.43
C SER A 449 -7.35 18.25 18.51
N LEU A 450 -7.65 16.97 18.67
CA LEU A 450 -9.02 16.49 18.88
C LEU A 450 -9.57 16.96 20.22
N LYS A 451 -8.76 16.96 21.27
CA LYS A 451 -9.15 17.40 22.63
C LYS A 451 -9.37 18.90 22.75
N ALA A 452 -8.67 19.68 21.96
CA ALA A 452 -8.74 21.15 22.01
C ALA A 452 -10.03 21.73 21.42
N ASN A 453 -10.89 20.91 20.84
CA ASN A 453 -12.17 21.36 20.23
C ASN A 453 -13.31 21.20 21.24
N PRO A 454 -13.94 22.29 21.75
CA PRO A 454 -14.95 22.20 22.79
C PRO A 454 -16.26 21.51 22.37
N VAL A 455 -16.45 21.21 21.07
CA VAL A 455 -17.63 20.49 20.56
C VAL A 455 -17.54 18.98 20.85
N ASP A 456 -16.34 18.45 21.10
CA ASP A 456 -16.11 17.01 21.30
C ASP A 456 -15.84 16.61 22.76
N ALA A 457 -16.62 17.17 23.70
CA ALA A 457 -16.59 16.76 25.11
C ALA A 457 -16.76 15.24 25.34
N ARG A 458 -17.25 14.52 24.32
CA ARG A 458 -17.40 13.05 24.34
C ARG A 458 -16.04 12.31 24.22
N ILE A 459 -15.01 12.94 23.61
CA ILE A 459 -13.67 12.33 23.50
C ILE A 459 -12.92 12.44 24.83
N GLN A 460 -13.17 13.48 25.61
CA GLN A 460 -12.47 13.74 26.89
C GLN A 460 -12.69 12.64 27.93
N SER A 461 -13.89 12.06 28.02
CA SER A 461 -14.19 11.00 28.98
C SER A 461 -13.53 9.64 28.64
N GLY A 462 -13.25 9.37 27.37
CA GLY A 462 -12.66 8.08 26.94
C GLY A 462 -11.14 8.01 27.09
N ILE A 463 -10.44 9.14 27.00
CA ILE A 463 -8.97 9.17 27.07
C ILE A 463 -8.47 9.20 28.52
N ALA A 464 -9.22 9.84 29.43
CA ALA A 464 -8.92 9.86 30.85
C ALA A 464 -9.00 8.48 31.53
N ALA A 465 -9.85 7.57 31.03
CA ALA A 465 -10.03 6.23 31.59
C ALA A 465 -8.94 5.22 31.17
N GLY A 466 -8.11 5.52 30.16
CA GLY A 466 -7.04 4.64 29.64
C GLY A 466 -5.68 4.81 30.31
N GLY A 467 -5.49 5.85 31.09
CA GLY A 467 -4.23 6.15 31.77
C GLY A 467 -4.00 5.34 33.04
N ARG A 468 -3.78 4.03 32.96
CA ARG A 468 -3.15 3.31 34.07
C ARG A 468 -1.71 3.81 34.19
N ARG A 469 -1.42 4.47 35.32
CA ARG A 469 -0.05 4.76 35.75
C ARG A 469 0.76 3.46 35.71
N VAL A 470 1.78 3.45 34.89
CA VAL A 470 2.84 2.46 34.99
C VAL A 470 3.67 2.87 36.20
N THR A 471 3.51 2.17 37.33
CA THR A 471 4.43 2.24 38.46
C THR A 471 5.79 1.72 37.96
N PRO A 472 6.90 2.39 38.30
CA PRO A 472 8.22 1.84 37.99
C PRO A 472 8.41 0.59 38.87
N LEU A 473 8.76 -0.50 38.26
CA LEU A 473 9.30 -1.68 38.94
C LEU A 473 10.75 -1.37 39.33
N ASN A 474 11.03 -1.37 40.60
CA ASN A 474 12.36 -1.44 41.15
C ASN A 474 13.11 -2.70 40.72
#